data_5ef6cc764d19c4d78d736711634de895
#
_entry.id   5ef6cc764d19c4d78d736711634de895
#
_cell.length_a   1.000
_cell.length_b   1.000
_cell.length_c   1.000
_cell.angle_alpha   90.00
_cell.angle_beta   90.00
_cell.angle_gamma   90.00
#
_symmetry.space_group_name_H-M   'P 1'
#
loop_
_entity.id
_entity.type
_entity.pdbx_description
1 polymer ?
#
loop_
_entity_poly.entity_id
_entity_poly.type
_entity_poly.pdbx_seq_one_letter_code
_entity_poly.pdbx_strand_id
1 'polypeptide(L)'
;MMLFSRNKYTTFEQRQNMKLAIIGCTGLVGNVILDVLNEFSLPITEIILIASKKSIGKKIVFRNEELTIISIEESIIRKPDIAIFSAGSSISEKWALKFADNGTTVIDNSSFFRMDKTIPLIVPEINAKEIKKSH
;
A
#
# COMPACT_ATOMS: atom_id res chain seq x y z
N MET A 1 -6.46 1.61 -10.27
CA MET A 1 -6.01 1.02 -9.00
C MET A 1 -6.32 -0.46 -9.01
N MET A 2 -5.33 -1.28 -8.78
CA MET A 2 -5.48 -2.73 -8.68
C MET A 2 -5.53 -3.12 -7.22
N LEU A 3 -6.52 -3.91 -6.83
CA LEU A 3 -6.73 -4.33 -5.45
C LEU A 3 -6.72 -5.85 -5.35
N PHE A 4 -5.95 -6.41 -4.44
CA PHE A 4 -5.99 -7.84 -4.13
C PHE A 4 -5.61 -8.11 -2.67
N SER A 5 -6.33 -9.06 -2.07
CA SER A 5 -6.11 -9.51 -0.69
C SER A 5 -6.49 -10.98 -0.58
N ARG A 6 -5.73 -11.74 0.19
CA ARG A 6 -6.06 -13.13 0.54
C ARG A 6 -6.65 -13.27 1.96
N ASN A 7 -6.90 -12.16 2.64
CA ASN A 7 -7.41 -12.20 4.01
C ASN A 7 -8.95 -12.18 4.03
N LYS A 8 -9.58 -13.30 4.38
CA LYS A 8 -11.02 -13.57 4.22
C LYS A 8 -11.95 -12.93 5.28
N TYR A 9 -11.47 -12.31 6.37
CA TYR A 9 -12.33 -12.20 7.56
C TYR A 9 -12.33 -10.87 8.32
N THR A 10 -11.90 -9.74 7.76
CA THR A 10 -11.99 -8.49 8.53
C THR A 10 -12.57 -7.36 7.68
N THR A 11 -13.76 -6.91 8.05
CA THR A 11 -14.31 -5.65 7.53
C THR A 11 -13.47 -4.49 8.04
N PHE A 12 -13.26 -3.49 7.21
CA PHE A 12 -12.45 -2.28 7.49
C PHE A 12 -12.88 -1.57 8.79
N GLU A 13 -14.16 -1.66 9.15
CA GLU A 13 -14.76 -1.04 10.33
C GLU A 13 -14.35 -1.69 11.67
N GLN A 14 -13.77 -2.90 11.67
CA GLN A 14 -13.41 -3.63 12.90
C GLN A 14 -11.91 -3.55 13.25
N ARG A 15 -11.07 -2.91 12.43
CA ARG A 15 -9.64 -2.79 12.72
C ARG A 15 -9.36 -1.52 13.52
N GLN A 16 -9.16 -1.66 14.82
CA GLN A 16 -8.71 -0.57 15.68
C GLN A 16 -7.24 -0.18 15.47
N ASN A 17 -6.45 -1.06 14.82
CA ASN A 17 -5.01 -0.87 14.59
C ASN A 17 -4.68 -1.24 13.14
N MET A 18 -4.50 -0.27 12.28
CA MET A 18 -4.17 -0.49 10.87
C MET A 18 -2.73 -0.05 10.58
N LYS A 19 -1.92 -0.97 10.06
CA LYS A 19 -0.58 -0.69 9.55
C LYS A 19 -0.63 -0.48 8.05
N LEU A 20 -0.18 0.67 7.59
CA LEU A 20 -0.17 1.06 6.17
C LEU A 20 1.27 1.17 5.67
N ALA A 21 1.63 0.42 4.64
CA ALA A 21 2.90 0.54 3.93
C ALA A 21 2.73 1.37 2.65
N ILE A 22 3.65 2.30 2.40
CA ILE A 22 3.70 3.12 1.18
C ILE A 22 5.00 2.82 0.44
N ILE A 23 4.90 2.08 -0.65
CA ILE A 23 6.03 1.69 -1.50
C ILE A 23 6.20 2.74 -2.60
N GLY A 24 7.34 3.43 -2.58
CA GLY A 24 7.61 4.58 -3.46
C GLY A 24 7.26 5.92 -2.81
N CYS A 25 7.37 6.04 -1.49
CA CYS A 25 6.98 7.23 -0.72
C CYS A 25 7.71 8.52 -1.10
N THR A 26 8.89 8.45 -1.73
CA THR A 26 9.68 9.61 -2.19
C THR A 26 9.35 10.06 -3.60
N GLY A 27 8.52 9.29 -4.33
CA GLY A 27 8.07 9.66 -5.66
C GLY A 27 6.93 10.68 -5.64
N LEU A 28 6.59 11.22 -6.83
CA LEU A 28 5.52 12.22 -6.96
C LEU A 28 4.18 11.70 -6.39
N VAL A 29 3.76 10.51 -6.80
CA VAL A 29 2.51 9.90 -6.32
C VAL A 29 2.59 9.54 -4.83
N GLY A 30 3.74 9.05 -4.36
CA GLY A 30 3.95 8.72 -2.94
C GLY A 30 3.79 9.95 -2.03
N ASN A 31 4.32 11.10 -2.44
CA ASN A 31 4.14 12.36 -1.70
C ASN A 31 2.67 12.78 -1.67
N VAL A 32 1.96 12.71 -2.80
CA VAL A 32 0.52 13.03 -2.85
C VAL A 32 -0.28 12.10 -1.92
N ILE A 33 0.06 10.81 -1.87
CA ILE A 33 -0.59 9.86 -0.94
C ILE A 33 -0.39 10.31 0.50
N LEU A 34 0.82 10.72 0.89
CA LEU A 34 1.10 11.22 2.24
C LEU A 34 0.32 12.49 2.56
N ASP A 35 0.22 13.43 1.60
CA ASP A 35 -0.56 14.66 1.76
C ASP A 35 -2.04 14.34 1.99
N VAL A 36 -2.63 13.47 1.15
CA VAL A 36 -4.02 13.03 1.30
C VAL A 36 -4.26 12.35 2.64
N LEU A 37 -3.34 11.48 3.08
CA LEU A 37 -3.45 10.81 4.39
C LEU A 37 -3.35 11.78 5.57
N ASN A 38 -2.69 12.94 5.39
CA ASN A 38 -2.69 14.01 6.39
C ASN A 38 -4.05 14.70 6.51
N GLU A 39 -4.77 14.83 5.40
CA GLU A 39 -6.09 15.49 5.37
C GLU A 39 -7.20 14.60 5.93
N PHE A 40 -7.08 13.28 5.80
CA PHE A 40 -8.10 12.32 6.22
C PHE A 40 -7.75 11.64 7.55
N SER A 41 -8.72 11.63 8.48
CA SER A 41 -8.59 10.92 9.76
C SER A 41 -8.90 9.43 9.60
N LEU A 42 -8.00 8.70 8.96
CA LEU A 42 -8.10 7.24 8.87
C LEU A 42 -7.53 6.58 10.15
N PRO A 43 -8.04 5.42 10.56
CA PRO A 43 -7.59 4.71 11.76
C PRO A 43 -6.25 3.99 11.54
N ILE A 44 -5.25 4.74 11.06
CA ILE A 44 -3.90 4.25 10.81
C ILE A 44 -3.08 4.45 12.08
N THR A 45 -2.55 3.37 12.60
CA THR A 45 -1.71 3.38 13.81
C THR A 45 -0.22 3.33 13.51
N GLU A 46 0.15 2.81 12.34
CA GLU A 46 1.55 2.75 11.90
C GLU A 46 1.63 3.04 10.40
N ILE A 47 2.50 3.95 10.01
CA ILE A 47 2.87 4.18 8.60
C ILE A 47 4.30 3.68 8.39
N ILE A 48 4.47 2.80 7.40
CA ILE A 48 5.74 2.21 7.02
C ILE A 48 6.12 2.82 5.66
N LEU A 49 7.23 3.57 5.65
CA LEU A 49 7.71 4.27 4.45
C LEU A 49 8.79 3.47 3.75
N ILE A 50 8.57 3.17 2.47
CA ILE A 50 9.48 2.40 1.64
C ILE A 50 9.85 3.19 0.39
N ALA A 51 11.14 3.22 0.07
CA ALA A 51 11.66 3.81 -1.16
C ALA A 51 12.87 3.04 -1.68
N SER A 52 13.52 3.57 -2.72
CA SER A 52 14.73 2.97 -3.29
C SER A 52 15.87 2.91 -2.26
N LYS A 53 16.85 2.03 -2.51
CA LYS A 53 18.05 1.85 -1.66
C LYS A 53 18.77 3.17 -1.33
N LYS A 54 18.74 4.15 -2.25
CA LYS A 54 19.37 5.49 -2.06
C LYS A 54 18.66 6.34 -1.00
N SER A 55 17.43 6.00 -0.65
CA SER A 55 16.61 6.75 0.30
C SER A 55 16.46 6.06 1.65
N ILE A 56 16.90 4.81 1.79
CA ILE A 56 16.85 4.09 3.07
C ILE A 56 17.64 4.86 4.14
N GLY A 57 17.05 4.99 5.33
CA GLY A 57 17.60 5.73 6.45
C GLY A 57 17.28 7.22 6.46
N LYS A 58 16.77 7.78 5.34
CA LYS A 58 16.26 9.16 5.33
C LYS A 58 14.95 9.22 6.12
N LYS A 59 14.66 10.41 6.65
CA LYS A 59 13.46 10.66 7.44
C LYS A 59 12.47 11.52 6.68
N ILE A 60 11.20 11.25 6.87
CA ILE A 60 10.07 12.07 6.41
C ILE A 60 9.24 12.41 7.63
N VAL A 61 8.84 13.68 7.77
CA VAL A 61 7.92 14.12 8.82
C VAL A 61 6.49 13.86 8.35
N PHE A 62 5.75 13.08 9.14
CA PHE A 62 4.33 12.81 8.90
C PHE A 62 3.56 12.93 10.23
N ARG A 63 2.51 13.77 10.27
CA ARG A 63 1.72 14.04 11.48
C ARG A 63 2.56 14.39 12.71
N ASN A 64 3.58 15.25 12.52
CA ASN A 64 4.55 15.68 13.54
C ASN A 64 5.49 14.58 14.08
N GLU A 65 5.52 13.42 13.44
CA GLU A 65 6.47 12.34 13.76
C GLU A 65 7.50 12.17 12.65
N GLU A 66 8.75 11.92 13.02
CA GLU A 66 9.79 11.55 12.08
C GLU A 66 9.73 10.05 11.79
N LEU A 67 9.43 9.70 10.55
CA LEU A 67 9.40 8.33 10.07
C LEU A 67 10.63 8.03 9.22
N THR A 68 11.32 6.94 9.53
CA THR A 68 12.51 6.50 8.78
C THR A 68 12.09 5.62 7.62
N ILE A 69 12.64 5.89 6.44
CA ILE A 69 12.46 5.06 5.24
C ILE A 69 13.25 3.76 5.42
N ILE A 70 12.57 2.64 5.23
CA ILE A 70 13.14 1.29 5.34
C ILE A 70 13.16 0.57 3.98
N SER A 71 13.77 -0.60 3.94
CA SER A 71 13.77 -1.46 2.77
C SER A 71 12.41 -2.16 2.59
N ILE A 72 12.14 -2.61 1.37
CA ILE A 72 10.91 -3.35 1.08
C ILE A 72 10.94 -4.74 1.74
N GLU A 73 12.13 -5.33 1.85
CA GLU A 73 12.36 -6.60 2.55
C GLU A 73 12.02 -6.50 4.04
N GLU A 74 12.42 -5.42 4.70
CA GLU A 74 12.07 -5.18 6.09
C GLU A 74 10.58 -4.93 6.27
N SER A 75 9.96 -4.18 5.34
CA SER A 75 8.56 -3.81 5.44
C SER A 75 7.60 -5.01 5.37
N ILE A 76 7.92 -6.04 4.57
CA ILE A 76 7.07 -7.24 4.46
C ILE A 76 7.11 -8.06 5.77
N ILE A 77 8.22 -8.03 6.49
CA ILE A 77 8.37 -8.69 7.80
C ILE A 77 7.49 -8.02 8.86
N ARG A 78 7.26 -6.70 8.74
CA ARG A 78 6.36 -5.95 9.63
C ARG A 78 4.89 -6.28 9.43
N LYS A 79 4.55 -7.05 8.38
CA LYS A 79 3.18 -7.49 8.06
C LYS A 79 2.18 -6.33 8.05
N PRO A 80 2.31 -5.37 7.12
CA PRO A 80 1.32 -4.31 6.99
C PRO A 80 -0.04 -4.90 6.62
N ASP A 81 -1.11 -4.27 7.09
CA ASP A 81 -2.48 -4.65 6.72
C ASP A 81 -2.79 -4.25 5.29
N ILE A 82 -2.31 -3.07 4.90
CA ILE A 82 -2.46 -2.52 3.55
C ILE A 82 -1.09 -2.06 3.04
N ALA A 83 -0.82 -2.30 1.76
CA ALA A 83 0.34 -1.79 1.06
C ALA A 83 -0.07 -1.08 -0.23
N ILE A 84 0.30 0.19 -0.36
CA ILE A 84 0.08 0.99 -1.56
C ILE A 84 1.38 1.01 -2.37
N PHE A 85 1.32 0.49 -3.59
CA PHE A 85 2.44 0.45 -4.52
C PHE A 85 2.36 1.62 -5.50
N SER A 86 3.39 2.48 -5.48
CA SER A 86 3.58 3.62 -6.39
C SER A 86 5.03 3.74 -6.87
N ALA A 87 5.76 2.63 -6.90
CA ALA A 87 7.19 2.58 -7.25
C ALA A 87 7.47 2.05 -8.67
N GLY A 88 6.42 1.90 -9.49
CA GLY A 88 6.52 1.43 -10.87
C GLY A 88 6.37 -0.09 -11.03
N SER A 89 6.18 -0.50 -12.29
CA SER A 89 5.78 -1.87 -12.66
C SER A 89 6.78 -2.95 -12.22
N SER A 90 8.08 -2.70 -12.30
CA SER A 90 9.10 -3.68 -11.92
C SER A 90 9.10 -4.01 -10.41
N ILE A 91 8.76 -3.03 -9.58
CA ILE A 91 8.63 -3.26 -8.14
C ILE A 91 7.34 -4.02 -7.85
N SER A 92 6.23 -3.65 -8.50
CA SER A 92 4.94 -4.35 -8.37
C SER A 92 5.04 -5.81 -8.81
N GLU A 93 5.67 -6.08 -9.96
CA GLU A 93 5.94 -7.43 -10.47
C GLU A 93 6.65 -8.30 -9.43
N LYS A 94 7.70 -7.77 -8.83
CA LYS A 94 8.56 -8.52 -7.90
C LYS A 94 7.92 -8.73 -6.53
N TRP A 95 7.15 -7.76 -6.05
CA TRP A 95 6.79 -7.69 -4.63
C TRP A 95 5.30 -7.76 -4.33
N ALA A 96 4.41 -7.28 -5.20
CA ALA A 96 3.01 -7.15 -4.86
C ALA A 96 2.35 -8.47 -4.44
N LEU A 97 2.58 -9.55 -5.20
CA LEU A 97 2.05 -10.87 -4.85
C LEU A 97 2.64 -11.40 -3.54
N LYS A 98 3.92 -11.13 -3.24
CA LYS A 98 4.54 -11.56 -1.97
C LYS A 98 3.88 -10.90 -0.76
N PHE A 99 3.51 -9.62 -0.88
CA PHE A 99 2.74 -8.94 0.16
C PHE A 99 1.35 -9.56 0.31
N ALA A 100 0.65 -9.82 -0.79
CA ALA A 100 -0.66 -10.45 -0.76
C ALA A 100 -0.61 -11.87 -0.16
N ASP A 101 0.39 -12.68 -0.52
CA ASP A 101 0.60 -14.02 0.04
C ASP A 101 0.87 -13.99 1.54
N ASN A 102 1.45 -12.90 2.03
CA ASN A 102 1.72 -12.67 3.45
C ASN A 102 0.52 -12.07 4.23
N GLY A 103 -0.64 -11.96 3.56
CA GLY A 103 -1.90 -11.49 4.16
C GLY A 103 -2.14 -9.99 4.08
N THR A 104 -1.31 -9.24 3.35
CA THR A 104 -1.46 -7.81 3.12
C THR A 104 -2.46 -7.54 2.00
N THR A 105 -3.37 -6.60 2.19
CA THR A 105 -4.18 -6.06 1.09
C THR A 105 -3.31 -5.12 0.26
N VAL A 106 -3.14 -5.43 -1.02
CA VAL A 106 -2.30 -4.64 -1.94
C VAL A 106 -3.17 -3.74 -2.80
N ILE A 107 -2.81 -2.47 -2.85
CA ILE A 107 -3.35 -1.46 -3.76
C ILE A 107 -2.22 -1.04 -4.69
N ASP A 108 -2.29 -1.42 -5.96
CA ASP A 108 -1.24 -1.14 -6.94
C ASP A 108 -1.67 -0.08 -7.95
N ASN A 109 -0.93 1.03 -8.00
CA ASN A 109 -1.12 2.10 -8.97
C ASN A 109 -0.27 1.92 -10.24
N SER A 110 0.58 0.88 -10.28
CA SER A 110 1.38 0.61 -11.49
C SER A 110 0.53 0.07 -12.64
N SER A 111 1.15 -0.08 -13.80
CA SER A 111 0.48 -0.68 -14.97
C SER A 111 0.65 -2.20 -15.04
N PHE A 112 1.44 -2.82 -14.16
CA PHE A 112 1.84 -4.22 -14.31
C PHE A 112 0.66 -5.19 -14.38
N PHE A 113 -0.29 -5.06 -13.45
CA PHE A 113 -1.43 -5.98 -13.37
C PHE A 113 -2.67 -5.54 -14.16
N ARG A 114 -2.62 -4.43 -14.92
CA ARG A 114 -3.83 -3.89 -15.61
C ARG A 114 -4.47 -4.86 -16.59
N MET A 115 -3.68 -5.75 -17.20
CA MET A 115 -4.16 -6.73 -18.17
C MET A 115 -4.44 -8.09 -17.53
N ASP A 116 -4.19 -8.25 -16.23
CA ASP A 116 -4.48 -9.49 -15.51
C ASP A 116 -5.96 -9.55 -15.14
N LYS A 117 -6.69 -10.46 -15.79
CA LYS A 117 -8.15 -10.63 -15.57
C LYS A 117 -8.50 -11.20 -14.20
N THR A 118 -7.52 -11.72 -13.47
CA THR A 118 -7.75 -12.29 -12.13
C THR A 118 -7.63 -11.23 -11.03
N ILE A 119 -7.09 -10.06 -11.34
CA ILE A 119 -6.91 -8.93 -10.42
C ILE A 119 -7.81 -7.78 -10.87
N PRO A 120 -8.79 -7.36 -10.05
CA PRO A 120 -9.75 -6.35 -10.47
C PRO A 120 -9.07 -4.97 -10.61
N LEU A 121 -9.30 -4.33 -11.74
CA LEU A 121 -9.00 -2.91 -11.93
C LEU A 121 -10.14 -2.09 -11.32
N ILE A 122 -9.84 -1.38 -10.24
CA ILE A 122 -10.83 -0.61 -9.50
C ILE A 122 -10.76 0.88 -9.88
N VAL A 123 -11.89 1.40 -10.30
CA VAL A 123 -12.18 2.83 -10.40
C VAL A 123 -13.36 3.10 -9.46
N PRO A 124 -13.13 3.68 -8.26
CA PRO A 124 -14.14 3.74 -7.20
C PRO A 124 -15.48 4.33 -7.64
N GLU A 125 -15.46 5.32 -8.51
CA GLU A 125 -16.65 6.00 -9.05
C GLU A 125 -17.46 5.11 -10.00
N ILE A 126 -16.84 4.05 -10.55
CA ILE A 126 -17.44 3.19 -11.58
C ILE A 126 -17.78 1.81 -11.02
N ASN A 127 -16.81 1.18 -10.34
CA ASN A 127 -16.93 -0.24 -9.98
C ASN A 127 -16.47 -0.57 -8.54
N ALA A 128 -16.67 0.33 -7.59
CA ALA A 128 -16.32 0.11 -6.17
C ALA A 128 -16.86 -1.23 -5.60
N LYS A 129 -17.95 -1.74 -6.16
CA LYS A 129 -18.55 -3.05 -5.76
C LYS A 129 -17.62 -4.24 -6.01
N GLU A 130 -16.70 -4.10 -6.94
CA GLU A 130 -15.72 -5.16 -7.26
C GLU A 130 -14.69 -5.35 -6.14
N ILE A 131 -14.49 -4.35 -5.26
CA ILE A 131 -13.60 -4.45 -4.09
C ILE A 131 -14.00 -5.63 -3.18
N LYS A 132 -15.31 -5.91 -3.04
CA LYS A 132 -15.81 -7.01 -2.21
C LYS A 132 -15.61 -8.39 -2.82
N LYS A 133 -15.27 -8.47 -4.11
CA LYS A 133 -15.07 -9.73 -4.85
C LYS A 133 -13.60 -10.11 -5.00
N SER A 134 -12.70 -9.19 -4.68
CA SER A 134 -11.24 -9.43 -4.73
C SER A 134 -10.79 -10.20 -3.49
N HIS A 135 -10.86 -11.52 -3.58
CA HIS A 135 -10.39 -12.45 -2.55
C HIS A 135 -9.26 -13.33 -3.07
#